data_0964894a585fe904d2d1503b4870f551
#
_entry.id   0964894a585fe904d2d1503b4870f551
#
_cell.length_a   1.000
_cell.length_b   1.000
_cell.length_c   1.000
_cell.angle_alpha   90.00
_cell.angle_beta   90.00
_cell.angle_gamma   90.00
#
_symmetry.space_group_name_H-M   'P 1'
#
loop_
_entity.id
_entity.type
_entity.pdbx_description
1 polymer ?
#
loop_
_entity_poly.entity_id
_entity_poly.type
_entity_poly.pdbx_seq_one_letter_code
_entity_poly.pdbx_strand_id
1 'polypeptide(L)'
;MNEQIIKEVFNVLTQRKKSSKKQSYTSHLIKNPELLAKKIGEESSELIIDFIKRNKKGAIKESADLIYHILVICVSLGINPEEIWKELSSRKLISGIEEKKNRGVKWIIYMIKTIYLPKY
;
A
#
# COMPACT_ATOMS: atom_id res chain seq x y z
N MET A 1 -7.58 5.24 19.43
CA MET A 1 -7.83 4.91 18.04
C MET A 1 -7.33 3.54 17.76
N ASN A 2 -8.03 2.84 17.03
CA ASN A 2 -7.84 1.42 17.02
C ASN A 2 -7.91 0.86 15.61
N GLU A 3 -7.53 -0.36 15.51
CA GLU A 3 -7.57 -1.14 14.28
C GLU A 3 -8.98 -1.27 13.71
N GLN A 4 -9.98 -0.91 14.49
CA GLN A 4 -11.38 -1.02 14.12
C GLN A 4 -11.72 -0.21 12.86
N ILE A 5 -11.13 0.98 12.73
CA ILE A 5 -11.39 1.82 11.55
C ILE A 5 -10.93 1.14 10.26
N ILE A 6 -9.81 0.43 10.30
CA ILE A 6 -9.30 -0.29 9.13
C ILE A 6 -10.28 -1.41 8.73
N LYS A 7 -10.78 -2.17 9.72
CA LYS A 7 -11.76 -3.23 9.47
C LYS A 7 -13.06 -2.66 8.90
N GLU A 8 -13.52 -1.56 9.43
CA GLU A 8 -14.75 -0.89 8.95
C GLU A 8 -14.59 -0.43 7.50
N VAL A 9 -13.51 0.25 7.18
CA VAL A 9 -13.24 0.70 5.81
C VAL A 9 -13.10 -0.51 4.88
N PHE A 10 -12.35 -1.53 5.27
CA PHE A 10 -12.18 -2.73 4.47
C PHE A 10 -13.53 -3.41 4.18
N ASN A 11 -14.40 -3.52 5.18
CA ASN A 11 -15.73 -4.10 5.01
C ASN A 11 -16.59 -3.31 4.02
N VAL A 12 -16.56 -1.99 4.12
CA VAL A 12 -17.27 -1.10 3.18
C VAL A 12 -16.76 -1.32 1.76
N LEU A 13 -15.45 -1.38 1.57
CA LEU A 13 -14.84 -1.58 0.25
C LEU A 13 -15.19 -2.96 -0.32
N THR A 14 -15.21 -3.99 0.51
CA THR A 14 -15.60 -5.34 0.11
C THR A 14 -17.04 -5.37 -0.38
N GLN A 15 -17.94 -4.69 0.33
CA GLN A 15 -19.34 -4.60 -0.07
C GLN A 15 -19.50 -3.83 -1.38
N ARG A 16 -18.77 -2.76 -1.59
CA ARG A 16 -18.78 -1.99 -2.84
C ARG A 16 -18.31 -2.80 -4.02
N LYS A 17 -17.33 -3.67 -3.84
CA LYS A 17 -16.89 -4.61 -4.87
C LYS A 17 -18.02 -5.55 -5.29
N LYS A 18 -18.79 -6.05 -4.31
CA LYS A 18 -19.89 -6.99 -4.55
C LYS A 18 -21.15 -6.34 -5.11
N SER A 19 -21.30 -5.03 -4.94
CA SER A 19 -22.49 -4.32 -5.38
C SER A 19 -22.50 -4.16 -6.91
N SER A 20 -23.51 -4.74 -7.55
CA SER A 20 -23.73 -4.60 -9.00
C SER A 20 -24.58 -3.38 -9.36
N LYS A 21 -25.22 -2.73 -8.39
CA LYS A 21 -26.26 -1.74 -8.63
C LYS A 21 -25.78 -0.30 -8.83
N LYS A 22 -24.55 0.03 -8.38
CA LYS A 22 -23.96 1.36 -8.60
C LYS A 22 -22.46 1.22 -8.82
N GLN A 23 -21.97 1.83 -9.88
CA GLN A 23 -20.54 1.99 -10.05
C GLN A 23 -20.04 2.93 -8.96
N SER A 24 -19.36 2.38 -7.97
CA SER A 24 -18.64 3.16 -6.97
C SER A 24 -17.24 3.48 -7.48
N TYR A 25 -16.60 4.46 -6.88
CA TYR A 25 -15.19 4.75 -7.11
C TYR A 25 -14.33 3.51 -6.88
N THR A 26 -14.62 2.75 -5.81
CA THR A 26 -13.92 1.50 -5.49
C THR A 26 -14.03 0.48 -6.62
N SER A 27 -15.25 0.23 -7.13
CA SER A 27 -15.43 -0.74 -8.21
C SER A 27 -14.76 -0.29 -9.50
N HIS A 28 -14.74 1.01 -9.76
CA HIS A 28 -14.03 1.59 -10.91
C HIS A 28 -12.52 1.34 -10.81
N LEU A 29 -11.92 1.55 -9.63
CA LEU A 29 -10.51 1.28 -9.40
C LEU A 29 -10.17 -0.20 -9.54
N ILE A 30 -11.02 -1.08 -9.01
CA ILE A 30 -10.81 -2.54 -9.08
C ILE A 30 -10.83 -3.01 -10.54
N LYS A 31 -11.72 -2.46 -11.35
CA LYS A 31 -11.80 -2.78 -12.78
C LYS A 31 -10.69 -2.16 -13.60
N ASN A 32 -9.99 -1.18 -13.06
CA ASN A 32 -8.93 -0.45 -13.74
C ASN A 32 -7.65 -0.45 -12.89
N PRO A 33 -6.94 -1.59 -12.80
CA PRO A 33 -5.76 -1.70 -11.94
C PRO A 33 -4.66 -0.71 -12.28
N GLU A 34 -4.53 -0.32 -13.54
CA GLU A 34 -3.55 0.70 -13.94
C GLU A 34 -3.86 2.07 -13.34
N LEU A 35 -5.14 2.42 -13.25
CA LEU A 35 -5.58 3.65 -12.60
C LEU A 35 -5.28 3.61 -11.09
N LEU A 36 -5.55 2.47 -10.45
CA LEU A 36 -5.23 2.27 -9.04
C LEU A 36 -3.73 2.43 -8.78
N ALA A 37 -2.90 1.79 -9.61
CA ALA A 37 -1.45 1.91 -9.52
C ALA A 37 -1.01 3.36 -9.68
N LYS A 38 -1.57 4.09 -10.63
CA LYS A 38 -1.30 5.52 -10.84
C LYS A 38 -1.65 6.36 -9.61
N LYS A 39 -2.81 6.11 -9.01
CA LYS A 39 -3.25 6.83 -7.80
C LYS A 39 -2.29 6.62 -6.63
N ILE A 40 -1.84 5.40 -6.44
CA ILE A 40 -0.85 5.09 -5.38
C ILE A 40 0.46 5.82 -5.65
N GLY A 41 0.93 5.83 -6.88
CA GLY A 41 2.12 6.57 -7.27
C GLY A 41 1.99 8.07 -7.01
N GLU A 42 0.86 8.68 -7.39
CA GLU A 42 0.59 10.10 -7.16
C GLU A 42 0.59 10.43 -5.66
N GLU A 43 -0.12 9.66 -4.86
CA GLU A 43 -0.24 9.91 -3.42
C GLU A 43 1.05 9.66 -2.68
N SER A 44 1.83 8.68 -3.10
CA SER A 44 3.17 8.45 -2.56
C SER A 44 4.08 9.64 -2.83
N SER A 45 4.04 10.18 -4.03
CA SER A 45 4.82 11.36 -4.41
C SER A 45 4.40 12.60 -3.61
N GLU A 46 3.10 12.83 -3.48
CA GLU A 46 2.56 13.94 -2.70
C GLU A 46 2.91 13.82 -1.22
N LEU A 47 2.88 12.61 -0.67
CA LEU A 47 3.31 12.37 0.70
C LEU A 47 4.79 12.70 0.90
N ILE A 48 5.65 12.32 -0.03
CA ILE A 48 7.08 12.62 0.02
C ILE A 48 7.30 14.13 0.00
N ILE A 49 6.60 14.85 -0.87
CA ILE A 49 6.69 16.31 -0.96
C ILE A 49 6.27 16.96 0.36
N ASP A 50 5.12 16.55 0.91
CA ASP A 50 4.62 17.09 2.17
C ASP A 50 5.56 16.77 3.33
N PHE A 51 6.17 15.60 3.35
CA PHE A 51 7.16 15.22 4.34
C PHE A 51 8.39 16.12 4.28
N ILE A 52 8.94 16.33 3.08
CA ILE A 52 10.13 17.20 2.90
C ILE A 52 9.83 18.65 3.31
N LYS A 53 8.64 19.14 3.00
CA LYS A 53 8.17 20.48 3.37
C LYS A 53 7.77 20.61 4.84
N ARG A 54 7.78 19.52 5.60
CA ARG A 54 7.29 19.48 6.98
C ARG A 54 5.81 19.88 7.10
N ASN A 55 5.03 19.63 6.08
CA ASN A 55 3.60 19.89 6.08
C ASN A 55 2.84 18.73 6.72
N LYS A 56 2.63 18.82 8.03
CA LYS A 56 1.96 17.76 8.80
C LYS A 56 0.54 17.50 8.33
N LYS A 57 -0.22 18.54 8.05
CA LYS A 57 -1.62 18.41 7.62
C LYS A 57 -1.72 17.69 6.28
N GLY A 58 -0.89 18.07 5.33
CA GLY A 58 -0.80 17.40 4.03
C GLY A 58 -0.36 15.95 4.16
N ALA A 59 0.66 15.69 4.99
CA ALA A 59 1.15 14.33 5.22
C ALA A 59 0.07 13.41 5.80
N ILE A 60 -0.73 13.91 6.73
CA ILE A 60 -1.86 13.15 7.30
C ILE A 60 -2.87 12.81 6.20
N LYS A 61 -3.25 13.79 5.39
CA LYS A 61 -4.21 13.61 4.30
C LYS A 61 -3.71 12.58 3.29
N GLU A 62 -2.49 12.74 2.80
CA GLU A 62 -1.92 11.83 1.79
C GLU A 62 -1.68 10.43 2.35
N SER A 63 -1.33 10.32 3.63
CA SER A 63 -1.21 9.02 4.29
C SER A 63 -2.54 8.30 4.35
N ALA A 64 -3.62 9.01 4.69
CA ALA A 64 -4.97 8.43 4.72
C ALA A 64 -5.41 7.98 3.33
N ASP A 65 -5.17 8.80 2.30
CA ASP A 65 -5.49 8.46 0.91
C ASP A 65 -4.70 7.23 0.45
N LEU A 66 -3.42 7.17 0.79
CA LEU A 66 -2.55 6.04 0.45
C LEU A 66 -3.04 4.74 1.12
N ILE A 67 -3.36 4.79 2.41
CA ILE A 67 -3.90 3.65 3.15
C ILE A 67 -5.22 3.18 2.52
N TYR A 68 -6.09 4.11 2.16
CA TYR A 68 -7.35 3.79 1.48
C TYR A 68 -7.08 2.99 0.20
N HIS A 69 -6.17 3.44 -0.65
CA HIS A 69 -5.87 2.75 -1.91
C HIS A 69 -5.14 1.42 -1.69
N ILE A 70 -4.35 1.29 -0.62
CA ILE A 70 -3.78 0.00 -0.22
C ILE A 70 -4.90 -1.00 0.14
N LEU A 71 -5.92 -0.53 0.86
CA LEU A 71 -7.07 -1.38 1.18
C LEU A 71 -7.85 -1.79 -0.07
N VAL A 72 -7.94 -0.91 -1.08
CA VAL A 72 -8.53 -1.28 -2.38
C VAL A 72 -7.72 -2.38 -3.06
N ILE A 73 -6.39 -2.32 -3.00
CA ILE A 73 -5.52 -3.41 -3.49
C ILE A 73 -5.84 -4.71 -2.75
N CYS A 74 -5.98 -4.65 -1.43
CA CYS A 74 -6.33 -5.84 -0.63
C CYS A 74 -7.63 -6.47 -1.12
N VAL A 75 -8.67 -5.66 -1.32
CA VAL A 75 -9.95 -6.14 -1.85
C VAL A 75 -9.78 -6.76 -3.23
N SER A 76 -9.00 -6.11 -4.10
CA SER A 76 -8.76 -6.57 -5.47
C SER A 76 -8.04 -7.92 -5.51
N LEU A 77 -7.03 -8.10 -4.65
CA LEU A 77 -6.21 -9.32 -4.61
C LEU A 77 -6.72 -10.40 -3.65
N GLY A 78 -7.82 -10.14 -2.93
CA GLY A 78 -8.32 -11.09 -1.94
C GLY A 78 -7.44 -11.19 -0.70
N ILE A 79 -6.75 -10.12 -0.33
CA ILE A 79 -5.90 -10.06 0.86
C ILE A 79 -6.71 -9.52 2.03
N ASN A 80 -6.66 -10.20 3.18
CA ASN A 80 -7.17 -9.64 4.42
C ASN A 80 -6.10 -8.72 5.03
N PRO A 81 -6.43 -7.48 5.43
CA PRO A 81 -5.45 -6.57 6.04
C PRO A 81 -4.70 -7.16 7.23
N GLU A 82 -5.28 -8.11 7.94
CA GLU A 82 -4.59 -8.81 9.03
C GLU A 82 -3.32 -9.53 8.57
N GLU A 83 -3.26 -9.95 7.31
CA GLU A 83 -2.06 -10.56 6.74
C GLU A 83 -0.91 -9.55 6.69
N ILE A 84 -1.23 -8.27 6.44
CA ILE A 84 -0.25 -7.18 6.48
C ILE A 84 0.23 -6.96 7.91
N TRP A 85 -0.70 -6.97 8.87
CA TRP A 85 -0.35 -6.79 10.30
C TRP A 85 0.52 -7.93 10.82
N LYS A 86 0.28 -9.15 10.39
CA LYS A 86 1.14 -10.30 10.72
C LYS A 86 2.54 -10.10 10.18
N GLU A 87 2.67 -9.64 8.95
CA GLU A 87 3.98 -9.34 8.36
C GLU A 87 4.72 -8.25 9.13
N LEU A 88 4.03 -7.16 9.49
CA LEU A 88 4.60 -6.11 10.32
C LEU A 88 5.00 -6.64 11.69
N SER A 89 4.16 -7.47 12.30
CA SER A 89 4.43 -8.06 13.60
C SER A 89 5.67 -8.94 13.59
N SER A 90 5.88 -9.68 12.51
CA SER A 90 7.08 -10.51 12.35
C SER A 90 8.37 -9.72 12.31
N ARG A 91 8.29 -8.45 11.90
CA ARG A 91 9.43 -7.54 11.75
C ARG A 91 9.76 -6.75 13.02
N LYS A 92 8.86 -6.65 13.97
CA LYS A 92 9.04 -5.77 15.12
C LYS A 92 10.17 -6.21 16.07
N LEU A 93 10.55 -7.49 16.05
CA LEU A 93 11.62 -8.05 16.86
C LEU A 93 12.97 -8.10 16.13
N ILE A 94 12.99 -7.69 14.87
CA ILE A 94 14.20 -7.73 14.03
C ILE A 94 14.52 -6.30 13.63
N SER A 95 15.78 -5.87 13.86
CA SER A 95 16.18 -4.54 13.39
C SER A 95 16.18 -4.47 11.87
N GLY A 96 15.98 -3.28 11.30
CA GLY A 96 16.01 -3.10 9.85
C GLY A 96 17.33 -3.53 9.23
N ILE A 97 18.45 -3.38 9.96
CA ILE A 97 19.77 -3.82 9.51
C ILE A 97 19.84 -5.35 9.47
N GLU A 98 19.36 -6.02 10.52
CA GLU A 98 19.32 -7.49 10.57
C GLU A 98 18.41 -8.06 9.49
N GLU A 99 17.27 -7.43 9.27
CA GLU A 99 16.35 -7.84 8.22
C GLU A 99 17.01 -7.77 6.84
N LYS A 100 17.70 -6.69 6.54
CA LYS A 100 18.45 -6.54 5.28
C LYS A 100 19.52 -7.60 5.14
N LYS A 101 20.23 -7.96 6.21
CA LYS A 101 21.19 -9.06 6.22
C LYS A 101 20.50 -10.39 5.95
N ASN A 102 19.33 -10.63 6.54
CA ASN A 102 18.59 -11.88 6.37
C ASN A 102 17.98 -12.02 4.96
N ARG A 103 17.62 -10.92 4.31
CA ARG A 103 17.26 -10.92 2.89
C ARG A 103 18.48 -11.23 2.00
N GLY A 104 19.66 -10.95 2.53
CA GLY A 104 20.92 -11.37 2.01
C GLY A 104 21.26 -10.85 0.63
N VAL A 105 22.25 -11.54 0.06
CA VAL A 105 22.82 -11.22 -1.25
C VAL A 105 21.78 -11.27 -2.37
N LYS A 106 20.76 -12.11 -2.24
CA LYS A 106 19.67 -12.23 -3.24
C LYS A 106 18.97 -10.92 -3.50
N TRP A 107 18.63 -10.17 -2.43
CA TRP A 107 17.94 -8.91 -2.57
C TRP A 107 18.82 -7.82 -3.19
N ILE A 108 20.09 -7.79 -2.78
CA ILE A 108 21.08 -6.86 -3.34
C ILE A 108 21.30 -7.17 -4.82
N ILE A 109 21.45 -8.44 -5.18
CA ILE A 109 21.60 -8.88 -6.58
C ILE A 109 20.35 -8.51 -7.39
N TYR A 110 19.15 -8.73 -6.83
CA TYR A 110 17.91 -8.35 -7.49
C TYR A 110 17.86 -6.85 -7.76
N MET A 111 18.19 -6.04 -6.76
CA MET A 111 18.25 -4.59 -6.89
C MET A 111 19.24 -4.14 -7.96
N ILE A 112 20.45 -4.70 -7.93
CA ILE A 112 21.49 -4.37 -8.92
C ILE A 112 21.01 -4.74 -10.32
N LYS A 113 20.47 -5.93 -10.50
CA LYS A 113 19.98 -6.39 -11.81
C LYS A 113 18.82 -5.53 -12.32
N THR A 114 17.94 -5.07 -11.41
CA THR A 114 16.76 -4.31 -11.79
C THR A 114 17.10 -2.86 -12.10
N ILE A 115 18.02 -2.26 -11.37
CA ILE A 115 18.29 -0.81 -11.41
C ILE A 115 19.52 -0.47 -12.25
N TYR A 116 20.59 -1.25 -12.11
CA TYR A 116 21.89 -0.89 -12.65
C TYR A 116 22.34 -1.70 -13.89
N LEU A 117 21.74 -2.85 -14.15
CA LEU A 117 22.12 -3.62 -15.32
C LEU A 117 21.15 -3.38 -16.48
N PRO A 118 21.69 -3.25 -17.71
CA PRO A 118 20.84 -3.09 -18.89
C PRO A 118 19.97 -4.33 -19.07
N LYS A 119 18.72 -4.09 -19.45
CA LYS A 119 17.79 -5.16 -19.79
C LYS A 119 17.97 -5.53 -21.26
N TYR A 120 18.51 -6.69 -21.49
CA TYR A 120 18.59 -7.27 -22.82
C TYR A 120 17.74 -8.51 -22.89
#